data_3b5c04246ab9880744418612543cb8e8
#
_entry.id   3b5c04246ab9880744418612543cb8e8
#
_cell.length_a   1.000
_cell.length_b   1.000
_cell.length_c   1.000
_cell.angle_alpha   90.00
_cell.angle_beta   90.00
_cell.angle_gamma   90.00
#
_symmetry.space_group_name_H-M   'P 1'
#
loop_
_entity.id
_entity.type
_entity.pdbx_description
1 polymer ?
#
loop_
_entity_poly.entity_id
_entity_poly.type
_entity_poly.pdbx_seq_one_letter_code
_entity_poly.pdbx_strand_id
1 'polypeptide(L)'
;MRLNAAALVLFACGLVPVSSAAQIADLAPPRYGTPYGNNRNASAIEEVNGIKLYVETYGNGPPMLQIHGNGESIASMAHQIQYFSNRYRVIAADSRGHGKSEMGTGRLTYEQMADDLNALLEKRGLKSVSVLGWSDGGILGLLLAIRHPDKVGRLAIMGANLNPAGAYEWALALVAAKDKQIDQMIAKGDTSQPWARLKQYFDLLGKQPNIPVALLKAIMVPTLVMAGDRDVIADVHTLEIFHNLPNSQLAIFPGATHMIPWQNPELFNRTVETFFTKPFTKPDTRDILSAMMATN
;
A
#
# COMPACT_ATOMS: atom_id res chain seq x y z
N MET A 1 -12.78 -16.22 19.52
CA MET A 1 -12.65 -15.02 18.66
C MET A 1 -11.46 -15.26 17.74
N ARG A 2 -11.66 -15.64 16.47
CA ARG A 2 -10.56 -15.89 15.53
C ARG A 2 -10.11 -14.54 14.98
N LEU A 3 -8.92 -14.07 15.37
CA LEU A 3 -8.25 -12.93 14.75
C LEU A 3 -7.99 -13.26 13.27
N ASN A 4 -8.37 -12.37 12.36
CA ASN A 4 -8.07 -12.52 10.95
C ASN A 4 -6.56 -12.60 10.72
N ALA A 5 -6.13 -13.46 9.80
CA ALA A 5 -4.71 -13.75 9.50
C ALA A 5 -3.87 -12.49 9.18
N ALA A 6 -4.50 -11.42 8.71
CA ALA A 6 -3.85 -10.15 8.37
C ALA A 6 -3.28 -9.41 9.59
N ALA A 7 -4.01 -9.38 10.71
CA ALA A 7 -3.49 -8.81 11.97
C ALA A 7 -2.36 -9.66 12.57
N LEU A 8 -2.24 -10.93 12.17
CA LEU A 8 -1.26 -11.88 12.70
C LEU A 8 0.16 -11.63 12.19
N VAL A 9 0.34 -11.02 11.02
CA VAL A 9 1.65 -10.83 10.41
C VAL A 9 2.51 -9.82 11.21
N LEU A 10 1.90 -8.80 11.80
CA LEU A 10 2.60 -7.81 12.63
C LEU A 10 2.55 -8.09 14.15
N PHE A 11 1.63 -8.94 14.65
CA PHE A 11 1.34 -9.08 16.07
C PHE A 11 1.78 -10.40 16.74
N ALA A 12 2.42 -11.33 16.05
CA ALA A 12 2.79 -12.63 16.63
C ALA A 12 4.10 -12.65 17.45
N CYS A 13 4.63 -11.51 17.87
CA CYS A 13 5.72 -11.44 18.87
C CYS A 13 5.14 -11.08 20.23
N GLY A 14 4.84 -12.10 21.04
CA GLY A 14 4.42 -11.94 22.44
C GLY A 14 5.54 -11.41 23.31
N LEU A 15 5.63 -10.08 23.45
CA LEU A 15 6.27 -9.31 24.53
C LEU A 15 5.98 -7.82 24.32
N VAL A 16 4.70 -7.43 24.49
CA VAL A 16 4.33 -6.01 24.47
C VAL A 16 3.76 -5.64 25.84
N PRO A 17 4.23 -4.59 26.51
CA PRO A 17 3.72 -4.19 27.81
C PRO A 17 2.25 -3.77 27.76
N VAL A 18 1.53 -3.98 28.85
CA VAL A 18 0.06 -3.86 29.00
C VAL A 18 -0.52 -2.48 28.60
N SER A 19 0.30 -1.42 28.48
CA SER A 19 -0.12 -0.11 27.99
C SER A 19 -0.49 -0.08 26.49
N SER A 20 -0.17 -1.13 25.73
CA SER A 20 -0.41 -1.23 24.30
C SER A 20 -1.71 -1.95 23.92
N ALA A 21 -2.37 -2.64 24.86
CA ALA A 21 -3.60 -3.40 24.57
C ALA A 21 -4.77 -2.50 24.14
N ALA A 22 -4.88 -1.29 24.69
CA ALA A 22 -5.89 -0.32 24.27
C ALA A 22 -5.60 0.25 22.87
N GLN A 23 -4.32 0.53 22.57
CA GLN A 23 -3.90 1.00 21.25
C GLN A 23 -4.07 -0.06 20.15
N ILE A 24 -3.97 -1.36 20.52
CA ILE A 24 -4.20 -2.49 19.61
C ILE A 24 -5.69 -2.66 19.29
N ALA A 25 -6.58 -2.36 20.25
CA ALA A 25 -8.03 -2.44 20.02
C ALA A 25 -8.52 -1.45 18.95
N ASP A 26 -7.87 -0.28 18.84
CA ASP A 26 -8.17 0.75 17.84
C ASP A 26 -7.65 0.39 16.43
N LEU A 27 -6.82 -0.66 16.30
CA LEU A 27 -6.28 -1.14 15.02
C LEU A 27 -7.11 -2.28 14.41
N ALA A 28 -8.27 -2.59 14.97
CA ALA A 28 -9.17 -3.57 14.34
C ALA A 28 -9.74 -2.99 13.04
N PRO A 29 -9.77 -3.77 11.93
CA PRO A 29 -10.43 -3.32 10.71
C PRO A 29 -11.84 -2.82 11.02
N PRO A 30 -12.25 -1.67 10.48
CA PRO A 30 -13.54 -1.09 10.79
C PRO A 30 -14.66 -2.02 10.33
N ARG A 31 -15.71 -2.12 11.13
CA ARG A 31 -16.92 -2.85 10.76
C ARG A 31 -17.91 -1.88 10.15
N TYR A 32 -17.96 -1.84 8.84
CA TYR A 32 -19.02 -1.15 8.11
C TYR A 32 -20.22 -2.08 7.85
N GLY A 33 -21.40 -1.52 7.59
CA GLY A 33 -22.53 -2.31 7.09
C GLY A 33 -22.26 -2.97 5.73
N THR A 34 -21.36 -2.38 4.93
CA THR A 34 -20.85 -2.95 3.68
C THR A 34 -19.72 -3.94 3.98
N PRO A 35 -19.80 -5.19 3.54
CA PRO A 35 -18.79 -6.21 3.81
C PRO A 35 -17.62 -6.12 2.81
N TYR A 36 -16.81 -5.05 2.88
CA TYR A 36 -15.65 -4.87 2.01
C TYR A 36 -14.72 -6.08 2.03
N GLY A 37 -14.27 -6.54 0.86
CA GLY A 37 -13.54 -7.79 0.68
C GLY A 37 -14.41 -9.05 0.65
N ASN A 38 -15.74 -8.91 0.89
CA ASN A 38 -16.73 -9.98 0.85
C ASN A 38 -18.07 -9.59 0.20
N ASN A 39 -18.10 -8.49 -0.53
CA ASN A 39 -19.32 -7.96 -1.12
C ASN A 39 -19.60 -8.58 -2.49
N ARG A 40 -20.40 -9.63 -2.51
CA ARG A 40 -20.77 -10.33 -3.76
C ARG A 40 -21.44 -9.42 -4.79
N ASN A 41 -22.15 -8.38 -4.36
CA ASN A 41 -22.86 -7.46 -5.27
C ASN A 41 -21.90 -6.47 -5.95
N ALA A 42 -20.71 -6.24 -5.40
CA ALA A 42 -19.71 -5.33 -5.93
C ALA A 42 -18.51 -6.08 -6.56
N SER A 43 -18.48 -7.41 -6.42
CA SER A 43 -17.31 -8.21 -6.79
C SER A 43 -17.34 -8.74 -8.21
N ALA A 44 -16.16 -8.92 -8.76
CA ALA A 44 -15.89 -9.65 -10.00
C ALA A 44 -14.62 -10.50 -9.83
N ILE A 45 -14.55 -11.58 -10.60
CA ILE A 45 -13.31 -12.34 -10.81
C ILE A 45 -12.75 -11.94 -12.16
N GLU A 46 -11.53 -11.44 -12.16
CA GLU A 46 -10.82 -11.01 -13.37
C GLU A 46 -9.65 -11.96 -13.66
N GLU A 47 -9.70 -12.61 -14.82
CA GLU A 47 -8.57 -13.43 -15.26
C GLU A 47 -7.49 -12.54 -15.87
N VAL A 48 -6.30 -12.52 -15.25
CA VAL A 48 -5.14 -11.76 -15.67
C VAL A 48 -3.87 -12.59 -15.45
N ASN A 49 -2.95 -12.57 -16.38
CA ASN A 49 -1.63 -13.20 -16.28
C ASN A 49 -1.66 -14.62 -15.64
N GLY A 50 -2.65 -15.44 -16.06
CA GLY A 50 -2.80 -16.83 -15.64
C GLY A 50 -3.32 -17.05 -14.22
N ILE A 51 -3.91 -16.03 -13.59
CA ILE A 51 -4.58 -16.14 -12.30
C ILE A 51 -5.94 -15.47 -12.31
N LYS A 52 -6.76 -15.79 -11.30
CA LYS A 52 -8.02 -15.12 -11.00
C LYS A 52 -7.80 -14.10 -9.89
N LEU A 53 -7.95 -12.80 -10.23
CA LEU A 53 -7.99 -11.72 -9.27
C LEU A 53 -9.42 -11.50 -8.78
N TYR A 54 -9.58 -11.38 -7.46
CA TYR A 54 -10.82 -10.92 -6.84
C TYR A 54 -10.79 -9.39 -6.76
N VAL A 55 -11.82 -8.75 -7.29
CA VAL A 55 -11.90 -7.30 -7.41
C VAL A 55 -13.28 -6.85 -6.93
N GLU A 56 -13.35 -5.77 -6.18
CA GLU A 56 -14.59 -5.08 -5.84
C GLU A 56 -14.59 -3.66 -6.42
N THR A 57 -15.76 -3.17 -6.85
CA THR A 57 -15.89 -1.83 -7.44
C THR A 57 -17.03 -1.07 -6.76
N TYR A 58 -16.75 0.19 -6.35
CA TYR A 58 -17.68 1.04 -5.60
C TYR A 58 -17.71 2.45 -6.16
N GLY A 59 -18.90 3.07 -6.17
CA GLY A 59 -19.08 4.42 -6.66
C GLY A 59 -19.03 4.53 -8.20
N ASN A 60 -19.21 5.76 -8.72
CA ASN A 60 -19.44 6.02 -10.14
C ASN A 60 -18.59 7.17 -10.74
N GLY A 61 -17.66 7.74 -9.98
CA GLY A 61 -16.84 8.87 -10.43
C GLY A 61 -15.65 8.47 -11.31
N PRO A 62 -14.64 9.35 -11.43
CA PRO A 62 -13.38 9.03 -12.07
C PRO A 62 -12.74 7.78 -11.46
N PRO A 63 -12.00 6.97 -12.24
CA PRO A 63 -11.44 5.73 -11.75
C PRO A 63 -10.32 5.97 -10.70
N MET A 64 -10.36 5.21 -9.61
CA MET A 64 -9.34 5.16 -8.57
C MET A 64 -9.02 3.70 -8.27
N LEU A 65 -7.74 3.32 -8.38
CA LEU A 65 -7.23 2.03 -7.94
C LEU A 65 -6.75 2.15 -6.49
N GLN A 66 -7.25 1.28 -5.60
CA GLN A 66 -6.77 1.16 -4.22
C GLN A 66 -6.09 -0.18 -4.01
N ILE A 67 -4.88 -0.16 -3.42
CA ILE A 67 -3.99 -1.31 -3.28
C ILE A 67 -3.60 -1.46 -1.82
N HIS A 68 -3.93 -2.62 -1.24
CA HIS A 68 -3.67 -2.98 0.16
C HIS A 68 -2.21 -3.40 0.42
N GLY A 69 -1.84 -3.56 1.70
CA GLY A 69 -0.52 -3.98 2.16
C GLY A 69 -0.28 -5.49 2.14
N ASN A 70 0.93 -5.90 2.58
CA ASN A 70 1.34 -7.29 2.67
C ASN A 70 0.44 -8.11 3.62
N GLY A 71 0.08 -9.31 3.18
CA GLY A 71 -0.74 -10.24 3.98
C GLY A 71 -2.19 -9.79 4.19
N GLU A 72 -2.61 -8.67 3.59
CA GLU A 72 -3.92 -8.07 3.74
C GLU A 72 -4.87 -8.38 2.57
N SER A 73 -5.94 -7.60 2.43
CA SER A 73 -6.95 -7.74 1.39
C SER A 73 -7.72 -6.43 1.21
N ILE A 74 -8.67 -6.40 0.30
CA ILE A 74 -9.61 -5.27 0.12
C ILE A 74 -10.20 -4.79 1.46
N ALA A 75 -10.47 -5.70 2.41
CA ALA A 75 -11.05 -5.35 3.69
C ALA A 75 -10.22 -4.36 4.50
N SER A 76 -8.90 -4.36 4.37
CA SER A 76 -8.01 -3.43 5.07
C SER A 76 -8.13 -1.99 4.57
N MET A 77 -8.61 -1.81 3.33
CA MET A 77 -8.85 -0.50 2.72
C MET A 77 -10.27 0.04 2.95
N ALA A 78 -11.04 -0.57 3.84
CA ALA A 78 -12.46 -0.28 4.05
C ALA A 78 -12.74 1.21 4.35
N HIS A 79 -11.93 1.87 5.17
CA HIS A 79 -12.06 3.31 5.46
C HIS A 79 -11.88 4.16 4.19
N GLN A 80 -10.89 3.80 3.37
CA GLN A 80 -10.56 4.52 2.15
C GLN A 80 -11.61 4.26 1.07
N ILE A 81 -12.06 3.01 0.93
CA ILE A 81 -13.14 2.66 0.00
C ILE A 81 -14.41 3.41 0.35
N GLN A 82 -14.82 3.36 1.63
CA GLN A 82 -16.03 4.06 2.11
C GLN A 82 -15.97 5.56 1.83
N TYR A 83 -14.83 6.19 2.06
CA TYR A 83 -14.65 7.63 1.89
C TYR A 83 -14.65 8.02 0.40
N PHE A 84 -13.83 7.35 -0.40
CA PHE A 84 -13.60 7.75 -1.79
C PHE A 84 -14.70 7.32 -2.75
N SER A 85 -15.49 6.28 -2.44
CA SER A 85 -16.60 5.83 -3.30
C SER A 85 -17.72 6.86 -3.50
N ASN A 86 -17.79 7.89 -2.64
CA ASN A 86 -18.70 9.00 -2.82
C ASN A 86 -18.34 9.91 -4.01
N ARG A 87 -17.08 9.87 -4.47
CA ARG A 87 -16.57 10.77 -5.51
C ARG A 87 -15.89 10.03 -6.67
N TYR A 88 -15.38 8.85 -6.41
CA TYR A 88 -14.62 8.04 -7.36
C TYR A 88 -15.31 6.71 -7.63
N ARG A 89 -15.06 6.16 -8.80
CA ARG A 89 -15.25 4.74 -9.03
C ARG A 89 -14.02 4.00 -8.49
N VAL A 90 -14.11 3.59 -7.24
CA VAL A 90 -13.03 2.88 -6.55
C VAL A 90 -12.98 1.44 -7.05
N ILE A 91 -11.82 1.04 -7.54
CA ILE A 91 -11.47 -0.33 -7.94
C ILE A 91 -10.49 -0.82 -6.89
N ALA A 92 -10.89 -1.81 -6.09
CA ALA A 92 -10.05 -2.43 -5.09
C ALA A 92 -9.84 -3.89 -5.48
N ALA A 93 -8.58 -4.33 -5.54
CA ALA A 93 -8.23 -5.69 -5.89
C ALA A 93 -7.52 -6.37 -4.72
N ASP A 94 -7.85 -7.63 -4.44
CA ASP A 94 -6.95 -8.49 -3.69
C ASP A 94 -5.75 -8.78 -4.58
N SER A 95 -4.55 -8.40 -4.16
CA SER A 95 -3.33 -8.64 -4.91
C SER A 95 -3.06 -10.15 -5.09
N ARG A 96 -2.29 -10.55 -6.11
CA ARG A 96 -1.88 -11.95 -6.32
C ARG A 96 -1.49 -12.62 -5.01
N GLY A 97 -2.07 -13.79 -4.74
CA GLY A 97 -1.81 -14.60 -3.55
C GLY A 97 -2.44 -14.06 -2.25
N HIS A 98 -3.07 -12.90 -2.26
CA HIS A 98 -3.71 -12.28 -1.11
C HIS A 98 -5.24 -12.41 -1.16
N GLY A 99 -5.88 -12.27 0.00
CA GLY A 99 -7.32 -12.32 0.13
C GLY A 99 -7.94 -13.52 -0.59
N LYS A 100 -8.74 -13.26 -1.61
CA LYS A 100 -9.43 -14.25 -2.44
C LYS A 100 -8.80 -14.46 -3.81
N SER A 101 -7.74 -13.72 -4.12
CA SER A 101 -7.01 -13.88 -5.37
C SER A 101 -6.09 -15.10 -5.36
N GLU A 102 -5.95 -15.71 -6.52
CA GLU A 102 -5.07 -16.88 -6.69
C GLU A 102 -3.60 -16.48 -6.58
N MET A 103 -2.78 -17.41 -6.06
CA MET A 103 -1.32 -17.26 -5.99
C MET A 103 -0.67 -17.47 -7.35
N GLY A 104 -1.20 -18.39 -8.14
CA GLY A 104 -0.50 -18.94 -9.30
C GLY A 104 0.59 -19.94 -8.90
N THR A 105 1.43 -20.31 -9.85
CA THR A 105 2.44 -21.37 -9.69
C THR A 105 3.85 -20.85 -9.36
N GLY A 106 4.07 -19.55 -9.52
CA GLY A 106 5.39 -18.92 -9.31
C GLY A 106 5.58 -18.39 -7.89
N ARG A 107 6.80 -17.88 -7.63
CA ARG A 107 7.07 -17.07 -6.44
C ARG A 107 6.44 -15.70 -6.61
N LEU A 108 5.95 -15.12 -5.51
CA LEU A 108 5.48 -13.73 -5.52
C LEU A 108 6.63 -12.76 -5.77
N THR A 109 6.42 -11.83 -6.69
CA THR A 109 7.29 -10.66 -6.87
C THR A 109 6.42 -9.41 -7.03
N TYR A 110 6.92 -8.28 -6.57
CA TYR A 110 6.18 -7.02 -6.73
C TYR A 110 6.03 -6.62 -8.20
N GLU A 111 7.01 -6.96 -9.05
CA GLU A 111 6.94 -6.71 -10.50
C GLU A 111 5.76 -7.46 -11.13
N GLN A 112 5.63 -8.76 -10.81
CA GLN A 112 4.51 -9.58 -11.30
C GLN A 112 3.17 -9.05 -10.81
N MET A 113 3.09 -8.66 -9.52
CA MET A 113 1.87 -8.12 -8.93
C MET A 113 1.49 -6.77 -9.57
N ALA A 114 2.46 -5.92 -9.89
CA ALA A 114 2.22 -4.68 -10.62
C ALA A 114 1.75 -4.93 -12.07
N ASP A 115 2.33 -5.93 -12.75
CA ASP A 115 1.88 -6.35 -14.08
C ASP A 115 0.45 -6.94 -14.07
N ASP A 116 0.03 -7.60 -12.98
CA ASP A 116 -1.35 -8.05 -12.81
C ASP A 116 -2.34 -6.87 -12.69
N LEU A 117 -1.96 -5.83 -11.95
CA LEU A 117 -2.76 -4.61 -11.84
C LEU A 117 -2.83 -3.87 -13.18
N ASN A 118 -1.72 -3.82 -13.93
CA ASN A 118 -1.75 -3.30 -15.30
C ASN A 118 -2.75 -4.07 -16.17
N ALA A 119 -2.67 -5.41 -16.19
CA ALA A 119 -3.56 -6.25 -16.98
C ALA A 119 -5.04 -6.07 -16.56
N LEU A 120 -5.32 -5.88 -15.28
CA LEU A 120 -6.65 -5.52 -14.79
C LEU A 120 -7.13 -4.18 -15.38
N LEU A 121 -6.27 -3.16 -15.35
CA LEU A 121 -6.61 -1.83 -15.89
C LEU A 121 -6.78 -1.89 -17.42
N GLU A 122 -5.96 -2.65 -18.13
CA GLU A 122 -6.08 -2.87 -19.58
C GLU A 122 -7.41 -3.52 -19.94
N LYS A 123 -7.74 -4.61 -19.26
CA LYS A 123 -9.00 -5.34 -19.46
C LYS A 123 -10.23 -4.45 -19.26
N ARG A 124 -10.12 -3.45 -18.39
CA ARG A 124 -11.18 -2.47 -18.11
C ARG A 124 -11.11 -1.23 -19.00
N GLY A 125 -10.15 -1.17 -19.93
CA GLY A 125 -9.95 -0.03 -20.83
C GLY A 125 -9.55 1.27 -20.11
N LEU A 126 -8.89 1.15 -18.93
CA LEU A 126 -8.56 2.28 -18.07
C LEU A 126 -7.12 2.75 -18.30
N LYS A 127 -6.97 4.08 -18.33
CA LYS A 127 -5.70 4.80 -18.41
C LYS A 127 -5.76 5.99 -17.46
N SER A 128 -4.60 6.46 -17.04
CA SER A 128 -4.48 7.68 -16.20
C SER A 128 -5.36 7.65 -14.95
N VAL A 129 -5.40 6.51 -14.23
CA VAL A 129 -6.20 6.37 -13.00
C VAL A 129 -5.50 7.03 -11.81
N SER A 130 -6.28 7.50 -10.84
CA SER A 130 -5.74 7.84 -9.51
C SER A 130 -5.38 6.56 -8.77
N VAL A 131 -4.15 6.46 -8.25
CA VAL A 131 -3.68 5.26 -7.53
C VAL A 131 -3.40 5.63 -6.08
N LEU A 132 -4.01 4.89 -5.14
CA LEU A 132 -3.73 4.97 -3.71
C LEU A 132 -3.21 3.60 -3.23
N GLY A 133 -1.96 3.55 -2.78
CA GLY A 133 -1.33 2.34 -2.27
C GLY A 133 -0.81 2.50 -0.85
N TRP A 134 -1.06 1.49 -0.01
CA TRP A 134 -0.56 1.43 1.35
C TRP A 134 0.43 0.27 1.52
N SER A 135 1.62 0.56 2.09
CA SER A 135 2.66 -0.45 2.32
C SER A 135 3.10 -1.10 1.00
N ASP A 136 2.97 -2.43 0.86
CA ASP A 136 3.17 -3.14 -0.43
C ASP A 136 2.37 -2.49 -1.57
N GLY A 137 1.15 -2.02 -1.28
CA GLY A 137 0.34 -1.30 -2.26
C GLY A 137 1.02 -0.02 -2.76
N GLY A 138 1.79 0.65 -1.92
CA GLY A 138 2.61 1.81 -2.32
C GLY A 138 3.78 1.41 -3.22
N ILE A 139 4.43 0.27 -2.92
CA ILE A 139 5.47 -0.32 -3.78
C ILE A 139 4.90 -0.68 -5.15
N LEU A 140 3.72 -1.34 -5.17
CA LEU A 140 3.01 -1.69 -6.40
C LEU A 140 2.62 -0.45 -7.20
N GLY A 141 2.21 0.63 -6.54
CA GLY A 141 1.92 1.92 -7.17
C GLY A 141 3.14 2.53 -7.86
N LEU A 142 4.32 2.50 -7.21
CA LEU A 142 5.59 2.94 -7.80
C LEU A 142 5.96 2.09 -9.03
N LEU A 143 5.90 0.76 -8.90
CA LEU A 143 6.22 -0.15 -10.00
C LEU A 143 5.23 0.00 -11.17
N LEU A 144 3.94 0.18 -10.88
CA LEU A 144 2.94 0.44 -11.92
C LEU A 144 3.27 1.73 -12.67
N ALA A 145 3.66 2.81 -11.97
CA ALA A 145 4.03 4.08 -12.59
C ALA A 145 5.35 3.99 -13.40
N ILE A 146 6.32 3.17 -12.96
CA ILE A 146 7.58 2.94 -13.67
C ILE A 146 7.37 2.09 -14.93
N ARG A 147 6.63 0.98 -14.81
CA ARG A 147 6.53 -0.04 -15.86
C ARG A 147 5.40 0.24 -16.86
N HIS A 148 4.34 0.90 -16.39
CA HIS A 148 3.11 1.17 -17.15
C HIS A 148 2.64 2.63 -16.93
N PRO A 149 3.45 3.63 -17.33
CA PRO A 149 3.22 5.03 -17.00
C PRO A 149 1.91 5.60 -17.53
N ASP A 150 1.35 5.03 -18.61
CA ASP A 150 0.06 5.43 -19.18
C ASP A 150 -1.15 5.03 -18.29
N LYS A 151 -0.96 4.15 -17.31
CA LYS A 151 -2.01 3.70 -16.41
C LYS A 151 -2.21 4.64 -15.23
N VAL A 152 -1.18 5.35 -14.80
CA VAL A 152 -1.22 6.20 -13.61
C VAL A 152 -1.37 7.66 -14.00
N GLY A 153 -2.39 8.34 -13.46
CA GLY A 153 -2.58 9.78 -13.63
C GLY A 153 -2.06 10.59 -12.44
N ARG A 154 -2.33 10.10 -11.23
CA ARG A 154 -1.78 10.60 -9.97
C ARG A 154 -1.52 9.43 -9.04
N LEU A 155 -0.47 9.52 -8.25
CA LEU A 155 -0.04 8.46 -7.33
C LEU A 155 0.02 8.98 -5.89
N ALA A 156 -0.62 8.29 -4.96
CA ALA A 156 -0.47 8.51 -3.52
C ALA A 156 0.02 7.22 -2.87
N ILE A 157 1.18 7.27 -2.22
CA ILE A 157 1.81 6.12 -1.57
C ILE A 157 2.01 6.39 -0.08
N MET A 158 1.68 5.41 0.74
CA MET A 158 1.86 5.44 2.18
C MET A 158 2.76 4.31 2.64
N GLY A 159 3.87 4.64 3.30
CA GLY A 159 4.78 3.65 3.89
C GLY A 159 5.41 2.70 2.88
N ALA A 160 5.75 3.17 1.68
CA ALA A 160 6.44 2.39 0.65
C ALA A 160 7.95 2.42 0.84
N ASN A 161 8.63 1.36 0.39
CA ASN A 161 10.09 1.29 0.34
C ASN A 161 10.59 0.83 -1.04
N LEU A 162 11.85 1.14 -1.36
CA LEU A 162 12.51 0.74 -2.61
C LEU A 162 13.30 -0.56 -2.49
N ASN A 163 13.67 -0.91 -1.27
CA ASN A 163 14.40 -2.12 -0.93
C ASN A 163 14.20 -2.45 0.56
N PRO A 164 14.46 -3.68 1.02
CA PRO A 164 14.28 -4.05 2.43
C PRO A 164 15.04 -3.14 3.40
N ALA A 165 16.25 -2.69 3.07
CA ALA A 165 17.05 -1.81 3.94
C ALA A 165 16.44 -0.41 4.13
N GLY A 166 15.37 -0.06 3.40
CA GLY A 166 14.57 1.14 3.64
C GLY A 166 13.72 1.06 4.90
N ALA A 167 13.52 -0.12 5.50
CA ALA A 167 12.89 -0.27 6.80
C ALA A 167 13.91 -0.13 7.93
N TYR A 168 13.43 0.22 9.13
CA TYR A 168 14.29 0.24 10.32
C TYR A 168 14.83 -1.15 10.67
N GLU A 169 16.03 -1.22 11.21
CA GLU A 169 16.69 -2.49 11.58
C GLU A 169 15.85 -3.38 12.50
N TRP A 170 15.14 -2.76 13.47
CA TRP A 170 14.26 -3.53 14.35
C TRP A 170 13.10 -4.20 13.59
N ALA A 171 12.57 -3.55 12.56
CA ALA A 171 11.50 -4.12 11.73
C ALA A 171 12.03 -5.29 10.88
N LEU A 172 13.22 -5.12 10.30
CA LEU A 172 13.91 -6.20 9.56
C LEU A 172 14.23 -7.38 10.46
N ALA A 173 14.65 -7.14 11.71
CA ALA A 173 14.91 -8.20 12.68
C ALA A 173 13.63 -9.01 13.00
N LEU A 174 12.46 -8.34 13.13
CA LEU A 174 11.17 -9.01 13.30
C LEU A 174 10.79 -9.85 12.08
N VAL A 175 10.99 -9.32 10.87
CA VAL A 175 10.74 -10.05 9.62
C VAL A 175 11.63 -11.31 9.56
N ALA A 176 12.94 -11.19 9.84
CA ALA A 176 13.88 -12.30 9.81
C ALA A 176 13.55 -13.37 10.87
N ALA A 177 13.19 -12.96 12.09
CA ALA A 177 12.79 -13.88 13.15
C ALA A 177 11.54 -14.67 12.77
N LYS A 178 10.54 -13.99 12.17
CA LYS A 178 9.31 -14.64 11.73
C LYS A 178 9.53 -15.56 10.53
N ASP A 179 10.36 -15.15 9.58
CA ASP A 179 10.74 -15.97 8.42
C ASP A 179 11.40 -17.29 8.87
N LYS A 180 12.35 -17.22 9.82
CA LYS A 180 12.97 -18.39 10.44
C LYS A 180 11.94 -19.28 11.15
N GLN A 181 10.96 -18.71 11.86
CA GLN A 181 9.89 -19.48 12.48
C GLN A 181 9.05 -20.21 11.43
N ILE A 182 8.70 -19.53 10.33
CA ILE A 182 7.94 -20.12 9.22
C ILE A 182 8.70 -21.31 8.63
N ASP A 183 10.00 -21.17 8.35
CA ASP A 183 10.83 -22.26 7.84
C ASP A 183 10.85 -23.47 8.78
N GLN A 184 10.92 -23.24 10.10
CA GLN A 184 10.85 -24.31 11.11
C GLN A 184 9.50 -25.05 11.10
N MET A 185 8.40 -24.31 10.93
CA MET A 185 7.06 -24.91 10.90
C MET A 185 6.84 -25.71 9.61
N ILE A 186 7.34 -25.23 8.48
CA ILE A 186 7.33 -25.96 7.21
C ILE A 186 8.16 -27.26 7.34
N ALA A 187 9.36 -27.17 7.91
CA ALA A 187 10.23 -28.32 8.10
C ALA A 187 9.65 -29.40 9.03
N LYS A 188 8.82 -29.00 10.02
CA LYS A 188 8.07 -29.91 10.91
C LYS A 188 6.82 -30.50 10.27
N GLY A 189 6.44 -30.09 9.06
CA GLY A 189 5.20 -30.47 8.42
C GLY A 189 3.94 -29.94 9.14
N ASP A 190 4.06 -28.82 9.86
CA ASP A 190 2.92 -28.21 10.56
C ASP A 190 1.89 -27.68 9.57
N THR A 191 0.60 -27.94 9.85
CA THR A 191 -0.53 -27.54 9.01
C THR A 191 -1.49 -26.58 9.71
N SER A 192 -1.15 -26.09 10.89
CA SER A 192 -1.99 -25.19 11.68
C SER A 192 -2.21 -23.82 11.00
N GLN A 193 -1.31 -23.43 10.10
CA GLN A 193 -1.37 -22.22 9.30
C GLN A 193 -0.98 -22.51 7.84
N PRO A 194 -1.32 -21.66 6.88
CA PRO A 194 -0.86 -21.77 5.49
C PRO A 194 0.61 -21.32 5.34
N TRP A 195 1.54 -22.05 5.98
CA TRP A 195 2.94 -21.65 6.12
C TRP A 195 3.64 -21.36 4.79
N ALA A 196 3.34 -22.14 3.74
CA ALA A 196 3.91 -21.90 2.41
C ALA A 196 3.48 -20.54 1.82
N ARG A 197 2.24 -20.09 2.09
CA ARG A 197 1.76 -18.75 1.71
C ARG A 197 2.41 -17.66 2.56
N LEU A 198 2.48 -17.86 3.86
CA LEU A 198 3.16 -16.93 4.78
C LEU A 198 4.63 -16.75 4.38
N LYS A 199 5.31 -17.83 3.97
CA LYS A 199 6.68 -17.77 3.45
C LYS A 199 6.78 -16.82 2.27
N GLN A 200 5.86 -16.88 1.32
CA GLN A 200 5.84 -15.95 0.17
C GLN A 200 5.73 -14.49 0.62
N TYR A 201 4.87 -14.20 1.61
CA TYR A 201 4.71 -12.85 2.13
C TYR A 201 5.96 -12.33 2.84
N PHE A 202 6.61 -13.19 3.65
CA PHE A 202 7.85 -12.82 4.34
C PHE A 202 9.05 -12.74 3.40
N ASP A 203 9.07 -13.55 2.33
CA ASP A 203 10.06 -13.41 1.24
C ASP A 203 9.91 -12.05 0.50
N LEU A 204 8.69 -11.53 0.30
CA LEU A 204 8.50 -10.18 -0.20
C LEU A 204 9.13 -9.15 0.75
N LEU A 205 8.75 -9.14 2.03
CA LEU A 205 9.23 -8.16 3.01
C LEU A 205 10.75 -8.19 3.22
N GLY A 206 11.34 -9.39 3.24
CA GLY A 206 12.76 -9.57 3.58
C GLY A 206 13.73 -9.53 2.40
N LYS A 207 13.23 -9.73 1.16
CA LYS A 207 14.09 -9.90 -0.03
C LYS A 207 13.74 -8.92 -1.15
N GLN A 208 12.62 -8.23 -1.06
CA GLN A 208 12.09 -7.33 -2.08
C GLN A 208 11.47 -6.07 -1.40
N PRO A 209 11.15 -5.02 -2.18
CA PRO A 209 11.52 -4.83 -3.59
C PRO A 209 13.02 -4.59 -3.76
N ASN A 210 13.46 -4.45 -5.01
CA ASN A 210 14.80 -3.98 -5.34
C ASN A 210 14.69 -2.96 -6.48
N ILE A 211 14.08 -1.81 -6.17
CA ILE A 211 13.84 -0.72 -7.13
C ILE A 211 15.02 0.23 -7.10
N PRO A 212 15.84 0.32 -8.15
CA PRO A 212 16.88 1.33 -8.23
C PRO A 212 16.30 2.74 -8.09
N VAL A 213 16.84 3.55 -7.18
CA VAL A 213 16.36 4.91 -6.91
C VAL A 213 16.31 5.77 -8.18
N ALA A 214 17.22 5.52 -9.13
CA ALA A 214 17.27 6.24 -10.42
C ALA A 214 15.99 6.06 -11.26
N LEU A 215 15.25 4.95 -11.09
CA LEU A 215 13.99 4.71 -11.82
C LEU A 215 12.87 5.64 -11.37
N LEU A 216 12.94 6.22 -10.17
CA LEU A 216 11.95 7.18 -9.70
C LEU A 216 11.90 8.43 -10.59
N LYS A 217 12.99 8.78 -11.24
CA LYS A 217 13.07 9.91 -12.18
C LYS A 217 12.18 9.73 -13.42
N ALA A 218 11.79 8.51 -13.74
CA ALA A 218 10.87 8.22 -14.84
C ALA A 218 9.39 8.45 -14.47
N ILE A 219 9.07 8.59 -13.16
CA ILE A 219 7.71 8.83 -12.70
C ILE A 219 7.40 10.33 -12.83
N MET A 220 6.80 10.70 -13.95
CA MET A 220 6.47 12.10 -14.26
C MET A 220 5.12 12.55 -13.70
N VAL A 221 4.28 11.63 -13.26
CA VAL A 221 2.96 11.94 -12.69
C VAL A 221 3.09 12.56 -11.30
N PRO A 222 2.18 13.48 -10.92
CA PRO A 222 2.13 13.98 -9.56
C PRO A 222 2.06 12.84 -8.54
N THR A 223 2.96 12.85 -7.55
CA THR A 223 3.06 11.80 -6.55
C THR A 223 3.04 12.39 -5.14
N LEU A 224 2.16 11.89 -4.27
CA LEU A 224 2.14 12.18 -2.84
C LEU A 224 2.84 11.05 -2.10
N VAL A 225 3.95 11.37 -1.44
CA VAL A 225 4.69 10.44 -0.58
C VAL A 225 4.26 10.67 0.86
N MET A 226 3.84 9.61 1.55
CA MET A 226 3.31 9.70 2.92
C MET A 226 3.96 8.69 3.85
N ALA A 227 4.13 9.08 5.12
CA ALA A 227 4.55 8.21 6.23
C ALA A 227 4.01 8.73 7.56
N GLY A 228 3.91 7.85 8.57
CA GLY A 228 3.84 8.29 9.96
C GLY A 228 5.24 8.69 10.46
N ASP A 229 5.32 9.56 11.48
CA ASP A 229 6.61 9.89 12.11
C ASP A 229 7.14 8.77 13.03
N ARG A 230 6.37 7.69 13.16
CA ARG A 230 6.70 6.42 13.85
C ARG A 230 6.41 5.22 12.94
N ASP A 231 6.78 5.34 11.66
CA ASP A 231 6.59 4.28 10.67
C ASP A 231 7.61 3.14 10.85
N VAL A 232 7.37 2.00 10.18
CA VAL A 232 8.33 0.90 10.05
C VAL A 232 9.36 1.20 8.96
N ILE A 233 9.01 2.05 7.99
CA ILE A 233 9.92 2.56 6.96
C ILE A 233 10.67 3.76 7.55
N ALA A 234 11.99 3.75 7.41
CA ALA A 234 12.82 4.82 7.93
C ALA A 234 12.47 6.15 7.26
N ASP A 235 12.38 7.20 8.06
CA ASP A 235 12.06 8.55 7.59
C ASP A 235 13.05 9.03 6.51
N VAL A 236 14.35 8.75 6.69
CA VAL A 236 15.39 9.06 5.68
C VAL A 236 15.11 8.36 4.34
N HIS A 237 14.55 7.15 4.34
CA HIS A 237 14.20 6.44 3.13
C HIS A 237 12.93 7.02 2.47
N THR A 238 11.95 7.42 3.27
CA THR A 238 10.76 8.14 2.79
C THR A 238 11.18 9.46 2.12
N LEU A 239 12.13 10.20 2.72
CA LEU A 239 12.69 11.42 2.14
C LEU A 239 13.50 11.14 0.88
N GLU A 240 14.25 10.03 0.81
CA GLU A 240 14.94 9.60 -0.41
C GLU A 240 13.96 9.41 -1.57
N ILE A 241 12.84 8.72 -1.35
CA ILE A 241 11.78 8.55 -2.35
C ILE A 241 11.25 9.91 -2.79
N PHE A 242 10.88 10.77 -1.84
CA PHE A 242 10.34 12.10 -2.12
C PHE A 242 11.29 12.95 -2.96
N HIS A 243 12.58 13.01 -2.61
CA HIS A 243 13.56 13.84 -3.31
C HIS A 243 13.93 13.34 -4.70
N ASN A 244 13.75 12.04 -4.98
CA ASN A 244 14.07 11.46 -6.29
C ASN A 244 12.89 11.41 -7.26
N LEU A 245 11.69 11.76 -6.81
CA LEU A 245 10.51 11.90 -7.67
C LEU A 245 10.43 13.32 -8.24
N PRO A 246 10.35 13.51 -9.58
CA PRO A 246 10.34 14.85 -10.19
C PRO A 246 9.16 15.72 -9.75
N ASN A 247 7.99 15.12 -9.57
CA ASN A 247 6.74 15.80 -9.24
C ASN A 247 6.14 15.23 -7.96
N SER A 248 6.77 15.50 -6.82
CA SER A 248 6.37 14.97 -5.52
C SER A 248 5.88 16.04 -4.55
N GLN A 249 4.98 15.63 -3.67
CA GLN A 249 4.63 16.29 -2.41
C GLN A 249 4.84 15.31 -1.27
N LEU A 250 5.11 15.81 -0.06
CA LEU A 250 5.40 15.02 1.13
C LEU A 250 4.40 15.32 2.23
N ALA A 251 3.90 14.28 2.90
CA ALA A 251 3.13 14.40 4.12
C ALA A 251 3.63 13.40 5.17
N ILE A 252 4.24 13.90 6.24
CA ILE A 252 4.57 13.12 7.43
C ILE A 252 3.52 13.40 8.49
N PHE A 253 2.80 12.36 8.93
CA PHE A 253 1.73 12.48 9.89
C PHE A 253 2.28 12.45 11.32
N PRO A 254 2.09 13.53 12.11
CA PRO A 254 2.63 13.60 13.47
C PRO A 254 1.90 12.63 14.40
N GLY A 255 2.67 11.93 15.26
CA GLY A 255 2.16 10.96 16.22
C GLY A 255 1.54 9.70 15.58
N ALA A 256 1.81 9.45 14.31
CA ALA A 256 1.23 8.34 13.56
C ALA A 256 2.25 7.24 13.25
N THR A 257 1.76 6.02 13.10
CA THR A 257 2.55 4.86 12.71
C THR A 257 2.27 4.48 11.25
N HIS A 258 2.84 3.36 10.81
CA HIS A 258 2.52 2.72 9.54
C HIS A 258 1.01 2.48 9.33
N MET A 259 0.25 2.47 10.43
CA MET A 259 -1.18 2.18 10.47
C MET A 259 -2.07 3.43 10.40
N ILE A 260 -1.53 4.59 10.02
CA ILE A 260 -2.29 5.85 9.91
C ILE A 260 -3.61 5.73 9.11
N PRO A 261 -3.71 4.90 8.03
CA PRO A 261 -4.97 4.72 7.32
C PRO A 261 -6.12 4.18 8.21
N TRP A 262 -5.78 3.53 9.33
CA TRP A 262 -6.72 3.02 10.35
C TRP A 262 -6.76 3.88 11.60
N GLN A 263 -5.60 4.36 12.08
CA GLN A 263 -5.49 5.16 13.31
C GLN A 263 -6.22 6.50 13.22
N ASN A 264 -6.11 7.16 12.09
CA ASN A 264 -6.78 8.44 11.82
C ASN A 264 -7.20 8.52 10.36
N PRO A 265 -8.22 7.73 9.95
CA PRO A 265 -8.66 7.65 8.56
C PRO A 265 -9.18 8.99 8.03
N GLU A 266 -9.72 9.86 8.88
CA GLU A 266 -10.20 11.18 8.46
C GLU A 266 -9.05 12.06 7.99
N LEU A 267 -8.00 12.21 8.82
CA LEU A 267 -6.82 13.00 8.46
C LEU A 267 -6.14 12.43 7.22
N PHE A 268 -5.94 11.10 7.17
CA PHE A 268 -5.33 10.42 6.03
C PHE A 268 -6.13 10.67 4.74
N ASN A 269 -7.44 10.38 4.75
CA ASN A 269 -8.29 10.50 3.58
C ASN A 269 -8.40 11.94 3.07
N ARG A 270 -8.49 12.93 3.97
CA ARG A 270 -8.53 14.35 3.59
C ARG A 270 -7.22 14.82 2.95
N THR A 271 -6.08 14.34 3.44
CA THR A 271 -4.77 14.63 2.85
C THR A 271 -4.70 14.10 1.42
N VAL A 272 -5.07 12.83 1.23
CA VAL A 272 -5.12 12.16 -0.08
C VAL A 272 -6.14 12.84 -1.01
N GLU A 273 -7.33 13.18 -0.52
CA GLU A 273 -8.36 13.87 -1.31
C GLU A 273 -7.88 15.24 -1.78
N THR A 274 -7.25 16.00 -0.91
CA THR A 274 -6.68 17.32 -1.26
C THR A 274 -5.69 17.18 -2.41
N PHE A 275 -4.79 16.19 -2.31
CA PHE A 275 -3.83 15.92 -3.37
C PHE A 275 -4.51 15.51 -4.69
N PHE A 276 -5.53 14.66 -4.67
CA PHE A 276 -6.20 14.19 -5.89
C PHE A 276 -7.12 15.24 -6.54
N THR A 277 -7.66 16.18 -5.77
CA THR A 277 -8.68 17.13 -6.26
C THR A 277 -8.13 18.52 -6.59
N LYS A 278 -7.06 18.96 -5.93
CA LYS A 278 -6.48 20.28 -6.19
C LYS A 278 -5.50 20.25 -7.36
N PRO A 279 -5.29 21.35 -8.07
CA PRO A 279 -4.19 21.46 -9.02
C PRO A 279 -2.85 21.11 -8.34
N PHE A 280 -2.04 20.31 -9.01
CA PHE A 280 -0.71 20.00 -8.49
C PHE A 280 0.20 21.23 -8.58
N THR A 281 0.83 21.57 -7.46
CA THR A 281 1.79 22.67 -7.38
C THR A 281 3.02 22.24 -6.58
N LYS A 282 4.16 22.84 -6.91
CA LYS A 282 5.44 22.70 -6.18
C LYS A 282 5.94 24.10 -5.80
N PRO A 283 5.31 24.79 -4.86
CA PRO A 283 5.78 26.10 -4.44
C PRO A 283 7.17 25.96 -3.78
N ASP A 284 8.11 26.82 -4.18
CA ASP A 284 9.42 26.96 -3.54
C ASP A 284 9.48 28.31 -2.81
N THR A 285 9.84 28.30 -1.53
CA THR A 285 10.00 29.52 -0.74
C THR A 285 11.07 30.43 -1.34
N ARG A 286 12.09 29.87 -1.99
CA ARG A 286 13.12 30.62 -2.70
C ARG A 286 12.54 31.51 -3.80
N ASP A 287 11.62 30.98 -4.59
CA ASP A 287 10.95 31.71 -5.67
C ASP A 287 10.09 32.86 -5.09
N ILE A 288 9.39 32.58 -3.99
CA ILE A 288 8.56 33.57 -3.28
C ILE A 288 9.44 34.69 -2.75
N LEU A 289 10.54 34.36 -2.05
CA LEU A 289 11.46 35.37 -1.49
C LEU A 289 12.14 36.16 -2.60
N SER A 290 12.57 35.54 -3.69
CA SER A 290 13.16 36.19 -4.84
C SER A 290 12.19 37.20 -5.48
N ALA A 291 10.94 36.84 -5.64
CA ALA A 291 9.90 37.74 -6.15
C ALA A 291 9.66 38.94 -5.21
N MET A 292 9.60 38.70 -3.89
CA MET A 292 9.46 39.78 -2.88
C MET A 292 10.62 40.75 -2.89
N MET A 293 11.86 40.26 -3.08
CA MET A 293 13.08 41.13 -3.13
C MET A 293 13.18 41.89 -4.46
N ALA A 294 12.63 41.40 -5.54
CA ALA A 294 12.63 42.05 -6.85
C ALA A 294 11.63 43.22 -6.95
N THR A 295 10.65 43.28 -6.03
CA THR A 295 9.60 44.32 -6.01
C THR A 295 9.93 45.51 -5.09
N ASN A 296 11.11 45.52 -4.44
CA ASN A 296 11.68 46.66 -3.67
C ASN A 296 12.86 47.28 -4.40
#